data_cdaf30dfbda2d5835e8af6e97eab8004
#
_entry.id   cdaf30dfbda2d5835e8af6e97eab8004
#
_cell.length_a   1.000
_cell.length_b   1.000
_cell.length_c   1.000
_cell.angle_alpha   90.00
_cell.angle_beta   90.00
_cell.angle_gamma   90.00
#
_symmetry.space_group_name_H-M   'P 1'
#
loop_
_entity.id
_entity.type
_entity.pdbx_description
1 polymer ?
#
loop_
_entity_poly.entity_id
_entity_poly.type
_entity_poly.pdbx_seq_one_letter_code
_entity_poly.pdbx_strand_id
1 'polypeptide(L)'
;MKKLLNLALITVLSTLTASHSFASQDTTEGKLTLAYSDGRKATTGVDNVNAVLRSVGVRVSTLALPKAATPILEASKTRAITAAEGEQLISLFSLHRGQLLEQINQAGRKPEAHRGGFLSTSEVGVAPYPKVYDMKAMTPEVMAFLQEKFGKLHVNSAENGVGIDEVMTIVSGGPWTWFFLLPDNVIGKLTLSHVANGGQAWRISYPGLVPHGGYLDAEYGLVVAYAHGPKNFVMRYEDPSVAGAELLGTNSWIDFTGETPKLLD
;
A
#
# COMPACT_ATOMS: atom_id res chain seq x y z
N MET A 1 -79.97 22.56 15.31
CA MET A 1 -78.78 23.39 15.08
C MET A 1 -77.71 22.99 16.06
N LYS A 2 -76.87 22.04 15.72
CA LYS A 2 -75.75 21.61 16.57
C LYS A 2 -74.46 21.75 15.77
N LYS A 3 -73.56 22.60 16.26
CA LYS A 3 -72.22 22.83 15.70
C LYS A 3 -71.34 21.64 16.15
N LEU A 4 -70.78 20.93 15.16
CA LEU A 4 -69.73 19.95 15.40
C LEU A 4 -68.38 20.66 15.27
N LEU A 5 -67.61 20.59 16.35
CA LEU A 5 -66.27 21.08 16.43
C LEU A 5 -65.32 19.95 16.00
N ASN A 6 -64.64 20.10 14.85
CA ASN A 6 -63.61 19.19 14.42
C ASN A 6 -62.30 19.58 15.13
N LEU A 7 -61.79 18.73 15.98
CA LEU A 7 -60.49 18.80 16.63
C LEU A 7 -59.49 18.09 15.73
N ALA A 8 -58.62 18.81 15.07
CA ALA A 8 -57.50 18.22 14.30
C ALA A 8 -56.37 17.89 15.25
N LEU A 9 -56.09 16.61 15.36
CA LEU A 9 -54.94 16.09 16.14
C LEU A 9 -53.70 16.16 15.24
N ILE A 10 -52.80 17.10 15.51
CA ILE A 10 -51.49 17.17 14.83
C ILE A 10 -50.54 16.23 15.56
N THR A 11 -50.25 15.08 14.95
CA THR A 11 -49.23 14.17 15.42
C THR A 11 -47.88 14.68 14.90
N VAL A 12 -47.04 15.23 15.76
CA VAL A 12 -45.67 15.57 15.46
C VAL A 12 -44.84 14.29 15.50
N LEU A 13 -44.47 13.80 14.33
CA LEU A 13 -43.56 12.67 14.21
C LEU A 13 -42.11 13.19 14.31
N SER A 14 -41.55 13.13 15.51
CA SER A 14 -40.13 13.41 15.74
C SER A 14 -39.29 12.25 15.19
N THR A 15 -38.74 12.41 14.02
CA THR A 15 -37.70 11.53 13.47
C THR A 15 -36.40 11.76 14.23
N LEU A 16 -36.08 10.88 15.19
CA LEU A 16 -34.74 10.77 15.72
C LEU A 16 -33.84 10.22 14.59
N THR A 17 -33.10 11.10 13.95
CA THR A 17 -31.93 10.71 13.16
C THR A 17 -30.83 10.28 14.14
N ALA A 18 -30.71 8.98 14.36
CA ALA A 18 -29.55 8.43 15.03
C ALA A 18 -28.33 8.64 14.12
N SER A 19 -27.59 9.70 14.41
CA SER A 19 -26.25 9.86 13.86
C SER A 19 -25.39 8.73 14.42
N HIS A 20 -25.24 7.66 13.65
CA HIS A 20 -24.18 6.68 13.92
C HIS A 20 -22.86 7.37 13.62
N SER A 21 -22.28 8.03 14.61
CA SER A 21 -20.87 8.32 14.59
C SER A 21 -20.17 6.96 14.66
N PHE A 22 -19.70 6.48 13.54
CA PHE A 22 -18.65 5.47 13.52
C PHE A 22 -17.43 6.08 14.19
N ALA A 23 -17.34 5.93 15.51
CA ALA A 23 -16.08 6.07 16.20
C ALA A 23 -15.18 4.97 15.61
N SER A 24 -14.35 5.32 14.66
CA SER A 24 -13.24 4.47 14.28
C SER A 24 -12.40 4.29 15.55
N GLN A 25 -12.48 3.13 16.17
CA GLN A 25 -11.47 2.74 17.12
C GLN A 25 -10.17 2.61 16.33
N ASP A 26 -9.46 3.70 16.19
CA ASP A 26 -8.14 3.75 15.59
C ASP A 26 -7.13 3.10 16.53
N THR A 27 -7.17 1.76 16.59
CA THR A 27 -6.17 0.97 17.32
C THR A 27 -4.80 1.00 16.61
N THR A 28 -4.70 1.68 15.46
CA THR A 28 -3.47 1.89 14.69
C THR A 28 -2.90 3.30 14.85
N GLU A 29 -3.56 4.17 15.63
CA GLU A 29 -3.07 5.53 15.88
C GLU A 29 -1.65 5.49 16.48
N GLY A 30 -0.71 6.16 15.80
CA GLY A 30 0.71 6.14 16.15
C GLY A 30 1.52 5.00 15.51
N LYS A 31 0.91 4.12 14.72
CA LYS A 31 1.59 2.96 14.12
C LYS A 31 1.98 3.15 12.66
N LEU A 32 1.59 4.25 12.02
CA LEU A 32 1.99 4.64 10.68
C LEU A 32 2.80 5.94 10.79
N THR A 33 4.03 5.91 10.25
CA THR A 33 4.93 7.07 10.28
C THR A 33 5.51 7.32 8.91
N LEU A 34 5.61 8.58 8.52
CA LEU A 34 6.33 9.05 7.34
C LEU A 34 7.43 10.00 7.81
N ALA A 35 8.67 9.56 7.77
CA ALA A 35 9.86 10.37 8.00
C ALA A 35 10.38 10.94 6.66
N TYR A 36 11.22 11.97 6.72
CA TYR A 36 11.65 12.73 5.54
C TYR A 36 13.17 12.88 5.50
N SER A 37 13.77 12.69 4.34
CA SER A 37 15.23 12.75 4.15
C SER A 37 15.82 14.14 4.37
N ASP A 38 15.01 15.20 4.41
CA ASP A 38 15.45 16.56 4.73
C ASP A 38 15.41 16.89 6.23
N GLY A 39 15.10 15.92 7.09
CA GLY A 39 15.12 16.08 8.54
C GLY A 39 13.92 16.82 9.13
N ARG A 40 12.91 17.18 8.33
CA ARG A 40 11.68 17.76 8.89
C ARG A 40 10.97 16.75 9.82
N LYS A 41 10.11 17.27 10.70
CA LYS A 41 9.36 16.45 11.65
C LYS A 41 8.51 15.40 10.93
N ALA A 42 8.62 14.14 11.38
CA ALA A 42 7.83 13.05 10.83
C ALA A 42 6.32 13.27 10.99
N THR A 43 5.55 12.82 10.00
CA THR A 43 4.09 12.79 10.02
C THR A 43 3.62 11.43 10.51
N THR A 44 2.60 11.41 11.36
CA THR A 44 2.02 10.19 11.93
C THR A 44 0.51 10.13 11.73
N GLY A 45 -0.03 8.91 11.72
CA GLY A 45 -1.46 8.64 11.53
C GLY A 45 -1.86 8.57 10.06
N VAL A 46 -2.89 7.76 9.78
CA VAL A 46 -3.28 7.39 8.42
C VAL A 46 -3.71 8.62 7.60
N ASP A 47 -4.55 9.47 8.16
CA ASP A 47 -5.09 10.62 7.43
C ASP A 47 -4.00 11.66 7.13
N ASN A 48 -3.16 11.97 8.11
CA ASN A 48 -2.07 12.94 7.93
C ASN A 48 -1.02 12.43 6.93
N VAL A 49 -0.65 11.16 7.02
CA VAL A 49 0.28 10.53 6.08
C VAL A 49 -0.30 10.53 4.67
N ASN A 50 -1.58 10.16 4.51
CA ASN A 50 -2.25 10.20 3.21
C ASN A 50 -2.38 11.62 2.63
N ALA A 51 -2.54 12.64 3.48
CA ALA A 51 -2.55 14.03 3.02
C ALA A 51 -1.23 14.41 2.32
N VAL A 52 -0.09 13.95 2.84
CA VAL A 52 1.22 14.14 2.20
C VAL A 52 1.38 13.27 0.96
N LEU A 53 1.12 11.98 1.07
CA LEU A 53 1.32 10.99 0.00
C LEU A 53 0.43 11.24 -1.23
N ARG A 54 -0.70 11.93 -1.03
CA ARG A 54 -1.59 12.35 -2.12
C ARG A 54 -0.89 13.20 -3.17
N SER A 55 0.13 13.96 -2.81
CA SER A 55 0.92 14.77 -3.74
C SER A 55 1.58 13.95 -4.85
N VAL A 56 1.86 12.68 -4.57
CA VAL A 56 2.48 11.73 -5.51
C VAL A 56 1.55 10.55 -5.86
N GLY A 57 0.27 10.66 -5.50
CA GLY A 57 -0.74 9.66 -5.84
C GLY A 57 -0.59 8.32 -5.11
N VAL A 58 0.08 8.31 -3.98
CA VAL A 58 0.22 7.14 -3.10
C VAL A 58 -0.85 7.18 -2.02
N ARG A 59 -1.35 6.01 -1.65
CA ARG A 59 -2.34 5.86 -0.58
C ARG A 59 -2.05 4.66 0.30
N VAL A 60 -2.17 4.88 1.61
CA VAL A 60 -2.17 3.82 2.63
C VAL A 60 -3.58 3.66 3.17
N SER A 61 -4.01 2.44 3.37
CA SER A 61 -5.29 2.12 4.01
C SER A 61 -5.17 0.85 4.84
N THR A 62 -6.16 0.62 5.68
CA THR A 62 -6.30 -0.63 6.42
C THR A 62 -7.47 -1.44 5.87
N LEU A 63 -7.42 -2.75 6.06
CA LEU A 63 -8.53 -3.64 5.74
C LEU A 63 -8.59 -4.78 6.76
N ALA A 64 -9.80 -5.28 7.01
CA ALA A 64 -9.99 -6.42 7.90
C ALA A 64 -9.34 -7.68 7.31
N LEU A 65 -8.68 -8.46 8.15
CA LEU A 65 -8.17 -9.77 7.78
C LEU A 65 -9.33 -10.78 7.68
N PRO A 66 -9.55 -11.42 6.53
CA PRO A 66 -10.56 -12.48 6.40
C PRO A 66 -10.24 -13.64 7.36
N LYS A 67 -11.24 -14.18 8.03
CA LYS A 67 -11.07 -15.33 8.94
C LYS A 67 -10.40 -16.52 8.24
N ALA A 68 -10.67 -16.72 6.95
CA ALA A 68 -10.05 -17.78 6.15
C ALA A 68 -8.52 -17.63 6.00
N ALA A 69 -7.96 -16.44 6.18
CA ALA A 69 -6.52 -16.23 6.15
C ALA A 69 -5.84 -16.66 7.47
N THR A 70 -6.56 -16.67 8.60
CA THR A 70 -5.99 -16.87 9.94
C THR A 70 -5.06 -18.09 10.05
N PRO A 71 -5.42 -19.30 9.57
CA PRO A 71 -4.53 -20.45 9.68
C PRO A 71 -3.21 -20.27 8.94
N ILE A 72 -3.24 -19.60 7.77
CA ILE A 72 -2.05 -19.34 6.96
C ILE A 72 -1.16 -18.30 7.66
N LEU A 73 -1.76 -17.24 8.20
CA LEU A 73 -1.03 -16.19 8.92
C LEU A 73 -0.37 -16.72 10.19
N GLU A 74 -1.01 -17.64 10.90
CA GLU A 74 -0.39 -18.32 12.05
C GLU A 74 0.79 -19.19 11.62
N ALA A 75 0.62 -20.00 10.57
CA ALA A 75 1.67 -20.87 10.07
C ALA A 75 2.90 -20.07 9.60
N SER A 76 2.71 -18.89 8.98
CA SER A 76 3.79 -18.04 8.46
C SER A 76 4.74 -17.51 9.53
N LYS A 77 4.38 -17.58 10.80
CA LYS A 77 5.27 -17.20 11.92
C LYS A 77 6.41 -18.18 12.12
N THR A 78 6.19 -19.43 11.80
CA THR A 78 7.12 -20.52 12.14
C THR A 78 7.70 -21.23 10.92
N ARG A 79 7.04 -21.17 9.78
CA ARG A 79 7.48 -21.80 8.53
C ARG A 79 7.09 -20.98 7.31
N ALA A 80 7.75 -21.23 6.20
CA ALA A 80 7.29 -20.78 4.90
C ALA A 80 5.90 -21.36 4.58
N ILE A 81 5.07 -20.56 3.89
CA ILE A 81 3.76 -21.02 3.40
C ILE A 81 3.95 -21.95 2.19
N THR A 82 2.99 -22.82 1.99
CA THR A 82 2.94 -23.66 0.79
C THR A 82 2.43 -22.87 -0.43
N ALA A 83 2.64 -23.38 -1.63
CA ALA A 83 2.12 -22.78 -2.85
C ALA A 83 0.58 -22.64 -2.81
N ALA A 84 -0.14 -23.66 -2.32
CA ALA A 84 -1.60 -23.62 -2.18
C ALA A 84 -2.08 -22.55 -1.17
N GLU A 85 -1.37 -22.36 -0.06
CA GLU A 85 -1.63 -21.29 0.89
C GLU A 85 -1.38 -19.91 0.25
N GLY A 86 -0.35 -19.77 -0.57
CA GLY A 86 -0.07 -18.58 -1.34
C GLY A 86 -1.18 -18.24 -2.34
N GLU A 87 -1.65 -19.21 -3.10
CA GLU A 87 -2.79 -19.05 -4.03
C GLU A 87 -4.08 -18.66 -3.29
N GLN A 88 -4.32 -19.25 -2.13
CA GLN A 88 -5.46 -18.90 -1.28
C GLN A 88 -5.36 -17.44 -0.80
N LEU A 89 -4.19 -16.97 -0.34
CA LEU A 89 -3.99 -15.57 0.04
C LEU A 89 -4.21 -14.63 -1.16
N ILE A 90 -3.64 -14.96 -2.32
CA ILE A 90 -3.87 -14.19 -3.54
C ILE A 90 -5.37 -14.06 -3.81
N SER A 91 -6.13 -15.14 -3.73
CA SER A 91 -7.57 -15.13 -3.93
C SER A 91 -8.31 -14.28 -2.90
N LEU A 92 -7.93 -14.35 -1.63
CA LEU A 92 -8.58 -13.61 -0.53
C LEU A 92 -8.33 -12.09 -0.60
N PHE A 93 -7.19 -11.67 -1.14
CA PHE A 93 -6.76 -10.26 -1.18
C PHE A 93 -6.75 -9.66 -2.58
N SER A 94 -7.21 -10.41 -3.59
CA SER A 94 -7.31 -9.93 -4.97
C SER A 94 -8.19 -8.67 -5.07
N LEU A 95 -7.85 -7.84 -6.04
CA LEU A 95 -8.58 -6.62 -6.32
C LEU A 95 -9.22 -6.71 -7.72
N HIS A 96 -10.50 -6.38 -7.77
CA HIS A 96 -11.18 -6.19 -9.04
C HIS A 96 -10.93 -4.78 -9.58
N ARG A 97 -11.06 -4.61 -10.90
CA ARG A 97 -10.84 -3.32 -11.58
C ARG A 97 -11.56 -2.14 -10.91
N GLY A 98 -12.80 -2.32 -10.47
CA GLY A 98 -13.54 -1.27 -9.76
C GLY A 98 -12.92 -0.86 -8.43
N GLN A 99 -12.41 -1.82 -7.66
CA GLN A 99 -11.72 -1.55 -6.38
C GLN A 99 -10.39 -0.81 -6.60
N LEU A 100 -9.72 -1.08 -7.70
CA LEU A 100 -8.49 -0.40 -8.07
C LEU A 100 -8.73 1.03 -8.52
N LEU A 101 -9.78 1.26 -9.33
CA LEU A 101 -10.22 2.62 -9.68
C LEU A 101 -10.51 3.42 -8.42
N GLU A 102 -11.15 2.81 -7.44
CA GLU A 102 -11.41 3.45 -6.15
C GLU A 102 -10.14 3.79 -5.40
N GLN A 103 -9.13 2.89 -5.35
CA GLN A 103 -7.82 3.19 -4.76
C GLN A 103 -7.15 4.39 -5.46
N ILE A 104 -7.22 4.47 -6.78
CA ILE A 104 -6.67 5.57 -7.58
C ILE A 104 -7.38 6.88 -7.25
N ASN A 105 -8.70 6.89 -7.23
CA ASN A 105 -9.50 8.07 -6.90
C ASN A 105 -9.21 8.58 -5.48
N GLN A 106 -9.18 7.68 -4.52
CA GLN A 106 -8.90 8.00 -3.12
C GLN A 106 -7.46 8.50 -2.92
N ALA A 107 -6.51 8.05 -3.73
CA ALA A 107 -5.16 8.58 -3.78
C ALA A 107 -5.07 9.96 -4.44
N GLY A 108 -6.16 10.47 -5.00
CA GLY A 108 -6.20 11.75 -5.69
C GLY A 108 -5.56 11.73 -7.07
N ARG A 109 -5.29 10.56 -7.62
CA ARG A 109 -4.79 10.42 -8.98
C ARG A 109 -5.88 10.77 -9.98
N LYS A 110 -5.46 11.45 -11.06
CA LYS A 110 -6.33 11.67 -12.22
C LYS A 110 -5.94 10.65 -13.27
N PRO A 111 -6.82 9.71 -13.60
CA PRO A 111 -6.51 8.65 -14.57
C PRO A 111 -5.98 9.19 -15.89
N GLU A 112 -6.49 10.32 -16.36
CA GLU A 112 -6.13 10.95 -17.63
C GLU A 112 -4.70 11.53 -17.65
N ALA A 113 -4.23 11.99 -16.49
CA ALA A 113 -2.89 12.55 -16.33
C ALA A 113 -1.84 11.49 -15.99
N HIS A 114 -2.30 10.30 -15.69
CA HIS A 114 -1.45 9.21 -15.24
C HIS A 114 -1.16 8.27 -16.40
N ARG A 115 0.11 8.14 -16.79
CA ARG A 115 0.55 7.17 -17.80
C ARG A 115 0.52 5.72 -17.28
N GLY A 116 -0.31 5.43 -16.27
CA GLY A 116 -0.43 4.13 -15.67
C GLY A 116 -1.14 3.14 -16.57
N GLY A 117 -0.64 1.92 -16.61
CA GLY A 117 -1.22 0.82 -17.35
C GLY A 117 -2.61 0.44 -16.90
N PHE A 118 -3.00 0.87 -15.73
CA PHE A 118 -4.31 0.66 -15.15
C PHE A 118 -5.48 1.03 -16.08
N LEU A 119 -5.35 2.11 -16.83
CA LEU A 119 -6.40 2.55 -17.77
C LEU A 119 -6.32 1.88 -19.13
N SER A 120 -5.14 1.41 -19.50
CA SER A 120 -4.88 0.87 -20.84
C SER A 120 -5.22 -0.62 -20.96
N THR A 121 -5.39 -1.33 -19.83
CA THR A 121 -5.67 -2.78 -19.85
C THR A 121 -6.83 -3.14 -18.95
N SER A 122 -7.57 -4.17 -19.35
CA SER A 122 -8.57 -4.85 -18.51
C SER A 122 -7.94 -5.95 -17.63
N GLU A 123 -6.65 -6.21 -17.83
CA GLU A 123 -5.94 -7.28 -17.14
C GLU A 123 -5.57 -6.87 -15.72
N VAL A 124 -5.77 -7.78 -14.79
CA VAL A 124 -5.39 -7.69 -13.39
C VAL A 124 -4.20 -8.59 -13.16
N GLY A 125 -3.10 -8.03 -12.69
CA GLY A 125 -1.88 -8.76 -12.46
C GLY A 125 -1.02 -8.88 -13.72
N VAL A 126 0.15 -8.25 -13.64
CA VAL A 126 1.22 -8.30 -14.65
C VAL A 126 2.32 -9.18 -14.09
N ALA A 127 2.85 -10.11 -14.91
CA ALA A 127 3.99 -10.92 -14.45
C ALA A 127 5.10 -10.01 -13.92
N PRO A 128 5.72 -10.28 -12.75
CA PRO A 128 5.61 -11.52 -11.95
C PRO A 128 4.45 -11.54 -10.93
N TYR A 129 3.45 -10.67 -11.07
CA TYR A 129 2.32 -10.61 -10.16
C TYR A 129 1.05 -11.28 -10.71
N PRO A 130 0.09 -11.72 -9.84
CA PRO A 130 0.10 -11.61 -8.39
C PRO A 130 1.13 -12.53 -7.73
N LYS A 131 1.63 -12.12 -6.54
CA LYS A 131 2.68 -12.86 -5.82
C LYS A 131 2.53 -12.65 -4.31
N VAL A 132 2.92 -13.64 -3.53
CA VAL A 132 3.14 -13.50 -2.08
C VAL A 132 4.63 -13.45 -1.80
N TYR A 133 5.07 -12.37 -1.14
CA TYR A 133 6.38 -12.33 -0.52
C TYR A 133 6.26 -12.94 0.88
N ASP A 134 7.00 -14.00 1.13
CA ASP A 134 7.03 -14.72 2.40
C ASP A 134 8.43 -14.64 3.00
N MET A 135 8.55 -13.93 4.11
CA MET A 135 9.84 -13.69 4.77
C MET A 135 10.48 -14.99 5.27
N LYS A 136 9.68 -15.99 5.67
CA LYS A 136 10.21 -17.30 6.09
C LYS A 136 10.73 -18.16 4.94
N ALA A 137 10.38 -17.83 3.70
CA ALA A 137 10.90 -18.51 2.51
C ALA A 137 12.21 -17.91 2.00
N MET A 138 12.66 -16.78 2.55
CA MET A 138 13.83 -16.05 2.07
C MET A 138 15.10 -16.49 2.79
N THR A 139 16.14 -16.86 2.02
CA THR A 139 17.48 -17.06 2.58
C THR A 139 18.15 -15.70 2.81
N PRO A 140 19.21 -15.61 3.65
CA PRO A 140 19.97 -14.38 3.83
C PRO A 140 20.46 -13.76 2.51
N GLU A 141 20.91 -14.59 1.56
CA GLU A 141 21.40 -14.16 0.25
C GLU A 141 20.28 -13.58 -0.61
N VAL A 142 19.10 -14.24 -0.62
CA VAL A 142 17.91 -13.74 -1.33
C VAL A 142 17.47 -12.43 -0.69
N MET A 143 17.49 -12.34 0.63
CA MET A 143 17.14 -11.13 1.36
C MET A 143 18.06 -9.97 0.99
N ALA A 144 19.39 -10.17 1.05
CA ALA A 144 20.38 -9.15 0.69
C ALA A 144 20.18 -8.66 -0.77
N PHE A 145 19.96 -9.61 -1.70
CA PHE A 145 19.66 -9.29 -3.10
C PHE A 145 18.37 -8.45 -3.25
N LEU A 146 17.31 -8.80 -2.53
CA LEU A 146 16.05 -8.05 -2.61
C LEU A 146 16.16 -6.68 -1.94
N GLN A 147 16.91 -6.57 -0.83
CA GLN A 147 17.19 -5.29 -0.18
C GLN A 147 18.01 -4.36 -1.08
N GLU A 148 19.01 -4.88 -1.78
CA GLU A 148 19.78 -4.13 -2.79
C GLU A 148 18.87 -3.68 -3.95
N LYS A 149 18.08 -4.61 -4.48
CA LYS A 149 17.23 -4.37 -5.64
C LYS A 149 16.05 -3.46 -5.34
N PHE A 150 15.30 -3.73 -4.28
CA PHE A 150 14.08 -2.97 -3.95
C PHE A 150 14.37 -1.75 -3.09
N GLY A 151 15.49 -1.73 -2.35
CA GLY A 151 15.89 -0.61 -1.52
C GLY A 151 16.22 0.64 -2.32
N LYS A 152 16.78 0.50 -3.52
CA LYS A 152 17.04 1.61 -4.43
C LYS A 152 15.74 2.16 -5.01
N LEU A 153 15.64 3.48 -5.10
CA LEU A 153 14.52 4.10 -5.79
C LEU A 153 14.49 3.66 -7.25
N HIS A 154 13.34 3.23 -7.69
CA HIS A 154 13.08 2.76 -9.04
C HIS A 154 11.66 3.12 -9.48
N VAL A 155 11.40 2.98 -10.75
CA VAL A 155 10.06 3.06 -11.33
C VAL A 155 9.73 1.74 -12.02
N ASN A 156 8.45 1.42 -12.05
CA ASN A 156 7.94 0.22 -12.70
C ASN A 156 7.14 0.59 -13.93
N SER A 157 7.55 0.08 -15.09
CA SER A 157 6.88 0.35 -16.34
C SER A 157 6.90 -0.87 -17.26
N ALA A 158 6.09 -0.81 -18.31
CA ALA A 158 6.27 -1.66 -19.48
C ALA A 158 7.41 -1.14 -20.36
N GLU A 159 7.80 -1.92 -21.38
CA GLU A 159 8.86 -1.54 -22.32
C GLU A 159 8.56 -0.22 -23.03
N ASN A 160 7.30 0.06 -23.33
CA ASN A 160 6.83 1.29 -23.96
C ASN A 160 6.74 2.50 -23.01
N GLY A 161 7.19 2.37 -21.75
CA GLY A 161 7.19 3.44 -20.77
C GLY A 161 5.84 3.69 -20.06
N VAL A 162 4.82 2.89 -20.34
CA VAL A 162 3.54 2.96 -19.59
C VAL A 162 3.79 2.43 -18.19
N GLY A 163 3.41 3.22 -17.15
CA GLY A 163 3.61 2.85 -15.76
C GLY A 163 2.83 1.60 -15.37
N ILE A 164 3.42 0.80 -14.52
CA ILE A 164 2.78 -0.37 -13.91
C ILE A 164 2.53 -0.06 -12.45
N ASP A 165 1.26 0.14 -12.13
CA ASP A 165 0.83 0.49 -10.78
C ASP A 165 0.87 -0.74 -9.88
N GLU A 166 1.18 -0.51 -8.62
CA GLU A 166 1.30 -1.59 -7.64
C GLU A 166 0.36 -1.39 -6.46
N VAL A 167 -0.10 -2.52 -5.93
CA VAL A 167 -0.83 -2.60 -4.66
C VAL A 167 -0.19 -3.67 -3.81
N MET A 168 0.36 -3.27 -2.68
CA MET A 168 0.95 -4.15 -1.67
C MET A 168 -0.01 -4.29 -0.50
N THR A 169 -0.43 -5.51 -0.21
CA THR A 169 -1.27 -5.80 0.96
C THR A 169 -0.45 -6.60 1.96
N ILE A 170 -0.08 -5.95 3.06
CA ILE A 170 0.70 -6.53 4.15
C ILE A 170 -0.28 -7.20 5.10
N VAL A 171 -0.22 -8.52 5.20
CA VAL A 171 -1.23 -9.32 5.91
C VAL A 171 -0.70 -9.92 7.21
N SER A 172 0.62 -9.92 7.44
CA SER A 172 1.22 -10.34 8.72
C SER A 172 2.64 -9.81 8.87
N GLY A 173 3.16 -9.83 10.10
CA GLY A 173 4.57 -9.50 10.40
C GLY A 173 4.86 -8.00 10.39
N GLY A 174 6.12 -7.66 10.29
CA GLY A 174 6.63 -6.29 10.28
C GLY A 174 7.52 -5.98 11.47
N PRO A 175 7.89 -4.70 11.69
CA PRO A 175 7.45 -3.54 10.89
C PRO A 175 7.89 -3.63 9.43
N TRP A 176 7.26 -2.81 8.57
CA TRP A 176 7.54 -2.79 7.14
C TRP A 176 7.88 -1.39 6.67
N THR A 177 8.81 -1.27 5.71
CA THR A 177 9.30 0.02 5.24
C THR A 177 9.14 0.14 3.73
N TRP A 178 8.55 1.28 3.28
CA TRP A 178 8.51 1.72 1.89
C TRP A 178 9.10 3.11 1.76
N PHE A 179 9.58 3.43 0.57
CA PHE A 179 10.10 4.74 0.24
C PHE A 179 9.37 5.31 -0.96
N PHE A 180 9.11 6.61 -0.91
CA PHE A 180 8.51 7.34 -2.03
C PHE A 180 9.24 8.66 -2.21
N LEU A 181 9.54 8.98 -3.46
CA LEU A 181 10.03 10.31 -3.78
C LEU A 181 8.85 11.29 -3.74
N LEU A 182 8.95 12.24 -2.85
CA LEU A 182 7.99 13.33 -2.65
C LEU A 182 8.46 14.57 -3.45
N PRO A 183 7.63 15.63 -3.58
CA PRO A 183 8.06 16.90 -4.14
C PRO A 183 9.35 17.41 -3.50
N ASP A 184 10.07 18.25 -4.23
CA ASP A 184 11.35 18.86 -3.80
C ASP A 184 12.47 17.83 -3.54
N ASN A 185 12.41 16.69 -4.22
CA ASN A 185 13.40 15.61 -4.12
C ASN A 185 13.59 15.04 -2.71
N VAL A 186 12.55 15.11 -1.89
CA VAL A 186 12.54 14.54 -0.54
C VAL A 186 12.15 13.07 -0.60
N ILE A 187 12.95 12.18 -0.03
CA ILE A 187 12.61 10.77 0.09
C ILE A 187 11.85 10.55 1.39
N GLY A 188 10.58 10.19 1.28
CA GLY A 188 9.73 9.79 2.41
C GLY A 188 9.99 8.33 2.80
N LYS A 189 10.38 8.08 4.06
CA LYS A 189 10.44 6.73 4.67
C LYS A 189 9.12 6.44 5.36
N LEU A 190 8.30 5.61 4.75
CA LEU A 190 7.00 5.16 5.26
C LEU A 190 7.20 3.89 6.08
N THR A 191 6.97 3.95 7.39
CA THR A 191 7.02 2.79 8.28
C THR A 191 5.61 2.39 8.71
N LEU A 192 5.27 1.13 8.41
CA LEU A 192 4.02 0.49 8.81
C LEU A 192 4.30 -0.44 9.98
N SER A 193 3.51 -0.29 11.04
CA SER A 193 3.66 -1.15 12.21
C SER A 193 3.34 -2.61 11.90
N HIS A 194 3.78 -3.46 12.80
CA HIS A 194 3.51 -4.88 12.80
C HIS A 194 2.02 -5.20 12.67
N VAL A 195 1.68 -6.12 11.80
CA VAL A 195 0.32 -6.67 11.64
C VAL A 195 0.17 -7.88 12.57
N ALA A 196 -0.57 -7.67 13.66
CA ALA A 196 -0.90 -8.73 14.61
C ALA A 196 -2.08 -9.56 14.11
N ASN A 197 -2.17 -10.81 14.59
CA ASN A 197 -3.31 -11.66 14.30
C ASN A 197 -4.61 -11.08 14.89
N GLY A 198 -5.66 -11.13 14.10
CA GLY A 198 -6.92 -10.49 14.45
C GLY A 198 -6.93 -8.96 14.31
N GLY A 199 -5.79 -8.38 13.91
CA GLY A 199 -5.65 -6.97 13.58
C GLY A 199 -6.15 -6.63 12.19
N GLN A 200 -5.69 -5.49 11.68
CA GLN A 200 -5.96 -5.06 10.32
C GLN A 200 -4.71 -5.20 9.46
N ALA A 201 -4.88 -5.62 8.21
CA ALA A 201 -3.84 -5.56 7.20
C ALA A 201 -3.60 -4.11 6.76
N TRP A 202 -2.38 -3.81 6.33
CA TRP A 202 -2.06 -2.57 5.62
C TRP A 202 -2.18 -2.78 4.12
N ARG A 203 -2.63 -1.76 3.42
CA ARG A 203 -2.61 -1.73 1.95
C ARG A 203 -1.98 -0.44 1.47
N ILE A 204 -0.97 -0.55 0.63
CA ILE A 204 -0.32 0.57 -0.04
C ILE A 204 -0.64 0.46 -1.53
N SER A 205 -1.15 1.55 -2.12
CA SER A 205 -1.40 1.66 -3.57
C SER A 205 -0.60 2.82 -4.12
N TYR A 206 0.18 2.60 -5.18
CA TYR A 206 1.04 3.62 -5.76
C TYR A 206 1.22 3.49 -7.27
N PRO A 207 1.46 4.63 -7.96
CA PRO A 207 1.76 4.64 -9.39
C PRO A 207 3.14 4.06 -9.66
N GLY A 208 3.27 3.28 -10.72
CA GLY A 208 4.55 2.70 -11.13
C GLY A 208 5.62 3.73 -11.52
N LEU A 209 5.20 4.91 -12.00
CA LEU A 209 6.12 5.99 -12.42
C LEU A 209 6.47 7.00 -11.32
N VAL A 210 6.00 6.82 -10.11
CA VAL A 210 6.54 7.52 -8.94
C VAL A 210 7.76 6.76 -8.47
N PRO A 211 8.94 7.39 -8.35
CA PRO A 211 10.11 6.72 -7.80
C PRO A 211 9.82 6.20 -6.39
N HIS A 212 10.00 4.93 -6.21
CA HIS A 212 9.68 4.23 -4.96
C HIS A 212 10.67 3.12 -4.66
N GLY A 213 10.62 2.60 -3.45
CA GLY A 213 11.42 1.49 -2.99
C GLY A 213 10.78 0.78 -1.81
N GLY A 214 11.36 -0.33 -1.39
CA GLY A 214 10.95 -1.07 -0.21
C GLY A 214 12.12 -1.74 0.47
N TYR A 215 12.05 -1.90 1.78
CA TYR A 215 13.09 -2.60 2.54
C TYR A 215 12.48 -3.77 3.30
N LEU A 216 12.95 -4.97 3.00
CA LEU A 216 12.47 -6.21 3.57
C LEU A 216 13.43 -6.65 4.68
N ASP A 217 13.04 -6.51 5.94
CA ASP A 217 13.85 -6.87 7.10
C ASP A 217 13.05 -7.54 8.23
N ALA A 218 11.77 -7.77 8.02
CA ALA A 218 10.93 -8.42 9.01
C ALA A 218 11.35 -9.87 9.26
N GLU A 219 11.39 -10.28 10.52
CA GLU A 219 11.72 -11.66 10.91
C GLU A 219 10.75 -12.68 10.30
N TYR A 220 9.49 -12.30 10.17
CA TYR A 220 8.44 -13.06 9.50
C TYR A 220 7.40 -12.11 8.93
N GLY A 221 6.59 -12.61 8.04
CA GLY A 221 5.45 -11.87 7.52
C GLY A 221 5.19 -12.13 6.06
N LEU A 222 4.02 -11.72 5.63
CA LEU A 222 3.50 -11.97 4.29
C LEU A 222 3.01 -10.67 3.67
N VAL A 223 3.39 -10.44 2.41
CA VAL A 223 2.88 -9.36 1.57
C VAL A 223 2.28 -9.95 0.31
N VAL A 224 1.00 -9.69 0.09
CA VAL A 224 0.32 -10.01 -1.17
C VAL A 224 0.47 -8.84 -2.12
N ALA A 225 1.20 -9.06 -3.20
CA ALA A 225 1.54 -8.06 -4.19
C ALA A 225 0.71 -8.21 -5.46
N TYR A 226 0.19 -7.10 -5.96
CA TYR A 226 -0.50 -6.97 -7.23
C TYR A 226 0.14 -5.88 -8.08
N ALA A 227 0.11 -6.05 -9.39
CA ALA A 227 0.51 -4.99 -10.32
C ALA A 227 -0.52 -4.87 -11.45
N HIS A 228 -0.63 -3.65 -11.98
CA HIS A 228 -1.56 -3.31 -13.07
C HIS A 228 -0.82 -2.59 -14.17
N GLY A 229 -1.00 -3.07 -15.36
CA GLY A 229 -0.41 -2.48 -16.54
C GLY A 229 -0.25 -3.48 -17.69
N PRO A 230 0.47 -3.10 -18.75
CA PRO A 230 0.84 -4.01 -19.83
C PRO A 230 1.67 -5.19 -19.34
N LYS A 231 1.70 -6.29 -20.13
CA LYS A 231 2.29 -7.58 -19.71
C LYS A 231 3.78 -7.55 -19.36
N ASN A 232 4.55 -6.68 -19.96
CA ASN A 232 5.99 -6.65 -19.79
C ASN A 232 6.40 -5.71 -18.66
N PHE A 233 6.66 -6.29 -17.51
CA PHE A 233 7.11 -5.56 -16.32
C PHE A 233 8.62 -5.33 -16.37
N VAL A 234 9.04 -4.06 -16.32
CA VAL A 234 10.42 -3.63 -16.24
C VAL A 234 10.60 -2.70 -15.04
N MET A 235 11.47 -3.08 -14.12
CA MET A 235 11.96 -2.20 -13.07
C MET A 235 13.11 -1.37 -13.60
N ARG A 236 13.00 -0.04 -13.52
CA ARG A 236 14.00 0.90 -14.08
C ARG A 236 14.63 1.73 -12.98
N TYR A 237 15.95 1.76 -13.00
CA TYR A 237 16.79 2.63 -12.16
C TYR A 237 17.27 3.86 -12.90
N GLU A 238 16.84 4.02 -14.16
CA GLU A 238 17.09 5.15 -15.02
C GLU A 238 15.85 5.38 -15.89
N ASP A 239 15.24 6.54 -15.79
CA ASP A 239 14.14 6.98 -16.67
C ASP A 239 14.08 8.52 -16.64
N PRO A 240 14.66 9.20 -17.63
CA PRO A 240 14.71 10.67 -17.65
C PRO A 240 13.33 11.34 -17.80
N SER A 241 12.29 10.56 -18.04
CA SER A 241 10.95 11.09 -18.26
C SER A 241 10.13 11.25 -16.95
N VAL A 242 10.66 10.79 -15.83
CA VAL A 242 9.96 10.91 -14.53
C VAL A 242 10.57 12.03 -13.69
N ALA A 243 9.75 12.58 -12.79
CA ALA A 243 10.25 13.57 -11.84
C ALA A 243 11.23 12.91 -10.86
N GLY A 244 12.36 13.58 -10.58
CA GLY A 244 13.40 13.06 -9.70
C GLY A 244 14.22 11.92 -10.31
N ALA A 245 14.31 11.86 -11.62
CA ALA A 245 15.08 10.84 -12.34
C ALA A 245 16.53 10.71 -11.86
N GLU A 246 17.14 11.81 -11.40
CA GLU A 246 18.50 11.85 -10.85
C GLU A 246 18.68 11.08 -9.54
N LEU A 247 17.59 10.76 -8.85
CA LEU A 247 17.61 9.98 -7.61
C LEU A 247 17.32 8.49 -7.82
N LEU A 248 16.94 8.09 -9.03
CA LEU A 248 16.79 6.67 -9.36
C LEU A 248 18.12 5.93 -9.16
N GLY A 249 18.04 4.69 -8.69
CA GLY A 249 19.22 3.89 -8.35
C GLY A 249 19.86 4.24 -7.00
N THR A 250 19.35 5.24 -6.29
CA THR A 250 19.83 5.67 -4.96
C THR A 250 18.75 5.55 -3.90
N ASN A 251 19.11 5.68 -2.63
CA ASN A 251 18.20 5.88 -1.51
C ASN A 251 18.99 6.35 -0.28
N SER A 252 18.78 7.57 0.17
CA SER A 252 19.48 8.13 1.34
C SER A 252 19.14 7.48 2.69
N TRP A 253 18.12 6.65 2.74
CA TRP A 253 17.74 5.89 3.92
C TRP A 253 18.41 4.51 4.02
N ILE A 254 19.27 4.16 3.06
CA ILE A 254 19.92 2.85 3.03
C ILE A 254 21.41 3.02 2.79
N ASP A 255 22.20 2.39 3.62
CA ASP A 255 23.64 2.22 3.39
C ASP A 255 23.85 0.97 2.50
N PHE A 256 24.34 1.19 1.29
CA PHE A 256 24.67 0.15 0.30
C PHE A 256 26.17 -0.18 0.26
N THR A 257 26.99 0.32 1.19
CA THR A 257 28.46 0.14 1.13
C THR A 257 28.92 -1.24 1.62
N GLY A 258 28.09 -1.97 2.37
CA GLY A 258 28.38 -3.31 2.88
C GLY A 258 27.88 -4.43 1.96
N GLU A 259 28.22 -5.66 2.32
CA GLU A 259 27.71 -6.88 1.62
C GLU A 259 26.17 -7.01 1.70
N THR A 260 25.58 -6.49 2.76
CA THR A 260 24.14 -6.43 2.96
C THR A 260 23.71 -4.98 3.19
N PRO A 261 22.78 -4.47 2.39
CA PRO A 261 22.24 -3.13 2.60
C PRO A 261 21.65 -2.97 4.00
N LYS A 262 21.80 -1.78 4.60
CA LYS A 262 21.32 -1.50 5.96
C LYS A 262 20.41 -0.28 5.97
N LEU A 263 19.25 -0.45 6.57
CA LEU A 263 18.33 0.66 6.82
C LEU A 263 18.95 1.63 7.84
N LEU A 264 18.91 2.91 7.52
CA LEU A 264 19.34 3.99 8.39
C LEU A 264 18.17 4.56 9.20
N ASP A 265 18.45 5.06 10.40
CA ASP A 265 17.46 5.64 11.31
C ASP A 265 16.91 6.99 10.84
#